data_72b0ab68be9c292f7398680debba268f
#
_entry.id   72b0ab68be9c292f7398680debba268f
#
_cell.length_a   1.000
_cell.length_b   1.000
_cell.length_c   1.000
_cell.angle_alpha   90.00
_cell.angle_beta   90.00
_cell.angle_gamma   90.00
#
_symmetry.space_group_name_H-M   'P 1'
#
loop_
_entity.id
_entity.type
_entity.pdbx_description
1 polymer ?
#
loop_
_entity_poly.entity_id
_entity_poly.type
_entity_poly.pdbx_seq_one_letter_code
_entity_poly.pdbx_strand_id
1 'polypeptide(L)'
;MNILEQANKIVNERSEEKERMYGNFNDSMDKTAELFNSMTGLKLTAIEMFKALIALKLSRESFNHKEDNLLDAVAYIGALNNYINNKNK
;
A
#
# COMPACT_ATOMS: atom_id res chain seq x y z
N MET A 1 -9.28 8.98 -17.60
CA MET A 1 -8.51 7.79 -17.14
C MET A 1 -9.34 7.09 -16.07
N ASN A 2 -9.53 5.78 -16.20
CA ASN A 2 -10.31 5.04 -15.22
C ASN A 2 -9.47 4.73 -13.98
N ILE A 3 -10.13 4.23 -12.92
CA ILE A 3 -9.48 3.99 -11.63
C ILE A 3 -8.36 2.95 -11.73
N LEU A 4 -8.49 1.95 -12.60
CA LEU A 4 -7.46 0.93 -12.76
C LEU A 4 -6.19 1.49 -13.39
N GLU A 5 -6.35 2.36 -14.39
CA GLU A 5 -5.22 3.05 -15.01
C GLU A 5 -4.54 4.00 -14.03
N GLN A 6 -5.33 4.73 -13.24
CA GLN A 6 -4.79 5.64 -12.23
C GLN A 6 -4.01 4.86 -11.15
N ALA A 7 -4.57 3.74 -10.68
CA ALA A 7 -3.91 2.90 -9.69
C ALA A 7 -2.62 2.31 -10.25
N ASN A 8 -2.64 1.88 -11.51
CA ASN A 8 -1.44 1.34 -12.16
C ASN A 8 -0.31 2.38 -12.20
N LYS A 9 -0.64 3.63 -12.49
CA LYS A 9 0.37 4.70 -12.50
C LYS A 9 0.96 4.94 -11.11
N ILE A 10 0.11 4.95 -10.09
CA ILE A 10 0.57 5.15 -8.71
C ILE A 10 1.54 4.03 -8.30
N VAL A 11 1.23 2.81 -8.64
CA VAL A 11 1.97 1.62 -8.19
C VAL A 11 3.22 1.37 -9.04
N ASN A 12 3.09 1.47 -10.37
CA ASN A 12 4.13 1.01 -11.28
C ASN A 12 4.90 2.11 -12.00
N GLU A 13 4.43 3.35 -11.94
CA GLU A 13 5.09 4.49 -12.58
C GLU A 13 5.49 5.55 -11.56
N ARG A 14 5.99 5.09 -10.42
CA ARG A 14 6.42 5.97 -9.33
C ARG A 14 7.60 6.83 -9.77
N SER A 15 7.55 8.12 -9.49
CA SER A 15 8.61 9.04 -9.90
C SER A 15 9.92 8.78 -9.15
N GLU A 16 11.05 9.12 -9.80
CA GLU A 16 12.36 9.05 -9.17
C GLU A 16 12.44 9.89 -7.90
N GLU A 17 11.76 11.03 -7.90
CA GLU A 17 11.73 11.93 -6.75
C GLU A 17 11.11 11.24 -5.54
N LYS A 18 9.98 10.55 -5.73
CA LYS A 18 9.33 9.83 -4.62
C LYS A 18 10.21 8.69 -4.11
N GLU A 19 10.88 7.99 -5.01
CA GLU A 19 11.81 6.93 -4.62
C GLU A 19 12.98 7.48 -3.79
N ARG A 20 13.51 8.63 -4.15
CA ARG A 20 14.59 9.26 -3.38
C ARG A 20 14.12 9.71 -2.01
N MET A 21 12.89 10.23 -1.90
CA MET A 21 12.36 10.77 -0.64
C MET A 21 11.88 9.69 0.31
N TYR A 22 11.23 8.65 -0.21
CA TYR A 22 10.56 7.65 0.61
C TYR A 22 11.12 6.24 0.45
N GLY A 23 12.05 6.05 -0.48
CA GLY A 23 12.60 4.73 -0.78
C GLY A 23 11.68 3.87 -1.61
N ASN A 24 12.08 2.63 -1.78
CA ASN A 24 11.29 1.62 -2.51
C ASN A 24 10.03 1.28 -1.71
N PHE A 25 8.90 1.16 -2.41
CA PHE A 25 7.61 0.94 -1.74
C PHE A 25 7.58 -0.38 -0.95
N ASN A 26 8.15 -1.45 -1.51
CA ASN A 26 8.19 -2.75 -0.82
C ASN A 26 9.02 -2.65 0.47
N ASP A 27 10.19 -2.00 0.39
CA ASP A 27 11.06 -1.80 1.56
C ASP A 27 10.37 -0.93 2.59
N SER A 28 9.63 0.08 2.15
CA SER A 28 8.85 0.96 3.02
C SER A 28 7.79 0.17 3.80
N MET A 29 7.15 -0.81 3.17
CA MET A 29 6.15 -1.63 3.84
C MET A 29 6.79 -2.59 4.86
N ASP A 30 7.96 -3.16 4.54
CA ASP A 30 8.72 -3.97 5.49
C ASP A 30 9.10 -3.12 6.71
N LYS A 31 9.56 -1.90 6.48
CA LYS A 31 9.93 -0.98 7.56
C LYS A 31 8.72 -0.57 8.39
N THR A 32 7.59 -0.35 7.74
CA THR A 32 6.34 -0.01 8.43
C THR A 32 5.93 -1.12 9.39
N ALA A 33 6.02 -2.38 8.94
CA ALA A 33 5.71 -3.52 9.79
C ALA A 33 6.67 -3.60 10.99
N GLU A 34 7.97 -3.39 10.77
CA GLU A 34 8.95 -3.37 11.86
C GLU A 34 8.63 -2.32 12.91
N LEU A 35 8.37 -1.09 12.47
CA LEU A 35 8.07 0.03 13.37
C LEU A 35 6.78 -0.22 14.13
N PHE A 36 5.73 -0.65 13.44
CA PHE A 36 4.44 -0.96 14.07
C PHE A 36 4.60 -2.03 15.14
N ASN A 37 5.33 -3.10 14.82
CA ASN A 37 5.57 -4.19 15.76
C ASN A 37 6.35 -3.71 16.99
N SER A 38 7.35 -2.85 16.77
CA SER A 38 8.14 -2.26 17.84
C SER A 38 7.27 -1.41 18.77
N MET A 39 6.31 -0.67 18.21
CA MET A 39 5.45 0.23 18.97
C MET A 39 4.34 -0.50 19.74
N THR A 40 3.90 -1.65 19.25
CA THR A 40 2.72 -2.34 19.77
C THR A 40 3.02 -3.66 20.47
N GLY A 41 4.20 -4.23 20.25
CA GLY A 41 4.52 -5.58 20.72
C GLY A 41 3.89 -6.69 19.89
N LEU A 42 3.26 -6.34 18.77
CA LEU A 42 2.68 -7.30 17.85
C LEU A 42 3.73 -7.87 16.89
N LYS A 43 3.32 -8.85 16.09
CA LYS A 43 4.20 -9.52 15.12
C LYS A 43 3.52 -9.63 13.76
N LEU A 44 3.10 -8.48 13.23
CA LEU A 44 2.45 -8.44 11.92
C LEU A 44 3.49 -8.48 10.80
N THR A 45 3.12 -9.10 9.68
CA THR A 45 3.94 -9.12 8.48
C THR A 45 3.64 -7.89 7.62
N ALA A 46 4.50 -7.61 6.64
CA ALA A 46 4.24 -6.55 5.67
C ALA A 46 2.94 -6.82 4.90
N ILE A 47 2.65 -8.08 4.57
CA ILE A 47 1.40 -8.45 3.90
C ILE A 47 0.19 -8.05 4.76
N GLU A 48 0.26 -8.31 6.06
CA GLU A 48 -0.82 -7.90 6.98
C GLU A 48 -0.96 -6.39 7.07
N MET A 49 0.16 -5.65 6.99
CA MET A 49 0.12 -4.18 6.97
C MET A 49 -0.58 -3.66 5.71
N PHE A 50 -0.33 -4.27 4.54
CA PHE A 50 -1.06 -3.92 3.31
C PHE A 50 -2.57 -4.11 3.52
N LYS A 51 -2.96 -5.24 4.10
CA LYS A 51 -4.38 -5.53 4.35
C LYS A 51 -5.00 -4.52 5.31
N ALA A 52 -4.25 -4.09 6.32
CA ALA A 52 -4.72 -3.08 7.27
C ALA A 52 -4.97 -1.74 6.57
N LEU A 53 -4.07 -1.33 5.67
CA LEU A 53 -4.24 -0.09 4.91
C LEU A 53 -5.43 -0.16 3.96
N ILE A 54 -5.62 -1.30 3.30
CA ILE A 54 -6.78 -1.53 2.44
C ILE A 54 -8.07 -1.43 3.27
N ALA A 55 -8.11 -2.08 4.43
CA ALA A 55 -9.25 -2.03 5.32
C ALA A 55 -9.56 -0.60 5.78
N LEU A 56 -8.52 0.20 6.06
CA LEU A 56 -8.70 1.60 6.44
C LEU A 56 -9.39 2.40 5.34
N LYS A 57 -8.96 2.21 4.10
CA LYS A 57 -9.56 2.93 2.97
C LYS A 57 -11.00 2.53 2.73
N LEU A 58 -11.31 1.24 2.86
CA LEU A 58 -12.69 0.76 2.72
C LEU A 58 -13.57 1.22 3.88
N SER A 59 -13.01 1.29 5.09
CA SER A 59 -13.71 1.82 6.26
C SER A 59 -14.11 3.29 6.05
N ARG A 60 -13.18 4.10 5.53
CA ARG A 60 -13.46 5.51 5.23
C ARG A 60 -14.49 5.64 4.13
N GLU A 61 -14.44 4.79 3.11
CA GLU A 61 -15.40 4.78 2.02
C GLU A 61 -16.80 4.42 2.52
N SER A 62 -16.89 3.50 3.48
CA SER A 62 -18.15 3.08 4.10
C SER A 62 -18.84 4.24 4.84
N PHE A 63 -18.06 5.14 5.43
CA PHE A 63 -18.60 6.29 6.14
C PHE A 63 -19.05 7.39 5.17
N ASN A 64 -18.20 7.70 4.18
CA ASN A 64 -18.49 8.77 3.21
C ASN A 64 -17.70 8.51 1.94
N HIS A 65 -18.41 8.38 0.83
CA HIS A 65 -17.76 8.11 -0.45
C HIS A 65 -16.83 9.24 -0.87
N LYS A 66 -15.59 8.88 -1.20
CA LYS A 66 -14.62 9.74 -1.88
C LYS A 66 -13.85 8.88 -2.87
N GLU A 67 -13.70 9.40 -4.08
CA GLU A 67 -12.99 8.67 -5.13
C GLU A 67 -11.58 8.23 -4.69
N ASP A 68 -10.89 9.06 -3.92
CA ASP A 68 -9.54 8.75 -3.42
C ASP A 68 -9.52 7.49 -2.54
N ASN A 69 -10.58 7.23 -1.77
CA ASN A 69 -10.64 6.02 -0.94
C ASN A 69 -10.61 4.75 -1.79
N LEU A 70 -11.39 4.72 -2.86
CA LEU A 70 -11.42 3.57 -3.76
C LEU A 70 -10.14 3.48 -4.57
N LEU A 71 -9.63 4.61 -5.05
CA LEU A 71 -8.36 4.64 -5.80
C LEU A 71 -7.22 4.12 -4.95
N ASP A 72 -7.11 4.59 -3.71
CA ASP A 72 -6.04 4.15 -2.81
C ASP A 72 -6.18 2.67 -2.46
N ALA A 73 -7.40 2.18 -2.24
CA ALA A 73 -7.63 0.76 -1.96
C ALA A 73 -7.15 -0.10 -3.14
N VAL A 74 -7.52 0.27 -4.37
CA VAL A 74 -7.09 -0.46 -5.58
C VAL A 74 -5.57 -0.40 -5.72
N ALA A 75 -4.96 0.76 -5.48
CA ALA A 75 -3.50 0.91 -5.56
C ALA A 75 -2.79 0.02 -4.54
N TYR A 76 -3.28 -0.03 -3.29
CA TYR A 76 -2.70 -0.91 -2.28
C TYR A 76 -2.85 -2.39 -2.64
N ILE A 77 -3.98 -2.77 -3.23
CA ILE A 77 -4.18 -4.16 -3.68
C ILE A 77 -3.16 -4.52 -4.77
N GLY A 78 -2.97 -3.62 -5.74
CA GLY A 78 -1.97 -3.82 -6.80
C GLY A 78 -0.56 -3.89 -6.24
N ALA A 79 -0.23 -3.02 -5.30
CA ALA A 79 1.07 -3.01 -4.64
C ALA A 79 1.30 -4.30 -3.84
N LEU A 80 0.27 -4.79 -3.15
CA LEU A 80 0.34 -6.06 -2.43
C LEU A 80 0.63 -7.21 -3.38
N ASN A 81 -0.05 -7.24 -4.52
CA ASN A 81 0.17 -8.27 -5.53
C ASN A 81 1.64 -8.24 -6.02
N ASN A 82 2.17 -7.06 -6.28
CA ASN A 82 3.56 -6.89 -6.68
C ASN A 82 4.53 -7.35 -5.58
N TYR A 83 4.23 -7.01 -4.34
CA TYR A 83 5.05 -7.42 -3.19
C TYR A 83 5.14 -8.94 -3.09
N ILE A 84 4.00 -9.61 -3.17
CA ILE A 84 3.95 -11.09 -3.09
C ILE A 84 4.72 -11.71 -4.26
N ASN A 85 4.53 -11.20 -5.47
CA ASN A 85 5.21 -11.73 -6.65
C ASN A 85 6.72 -11.53 -6.58
N ASN A 86 7.17 -10.40 -6.06
CA ASN A 86 8.61 -10.13 -5.92
C ASN A 86 9.26 -11.03 -4.86
N LYS A 87 8.54 -11.33 -3.77
CA LYS A 87 9.06 -12.23 -2.72
C LYS A 87 9.15 -13.67 -3.19
N ASN A 88 8.34 -14.07 -4.17
CA ASN A 88 8.30 -15.44 -4.68
C ASN A 88 9.26 -15.69 -5.85
N LYS A 89 10.05 -14.68 -6.24
CA LYS A 89 11.04 -14.82 -7.31
C LYS A 89 12.39 -15.28 -6.81
#